data_c07f7291e9a8b02e513fcaca85d43d2a
#
_entry.id   c07f7291e9a8b02e513fcaca85d43d2a
#
_cell.length_a   1.000
_cell.length_b   1.000
_cell.length_c   1.000
_cell.angle_alpha   90.00
_cell.angle_beta   90.00
_cell.angle_gamma   90.00
#
_symmetry.space_group_name_H-M   'P 1'
#
loop_
_entity.id
_entity.type
_entity.pdbx_description
1 polymer ?
#
loop_
_entity_poly.entity_id
_entity_poly.type
_entity_poly.pdbx_seq_one_letter_code
_entity_poly.pdbx_strand_id
1 'polypeptide(L)'
;THCISSAASDVYKRQVNVGGRLSYQYHNHRAEVWTIVQGTAMVTLDDKEYEYKAGEVVIIPLKAKHRIQNIGNETLIFIEVQHGTYFGEEDIIRIEDDYNRSSED
;
A
#
# COMPACT_ATOMS: atom_id res chain seq x y z
N THR A 1 -16.77 -18.20 -12.73
CA THR A 1 -16.11 -17.98 -12.96
C THR A 1 -15.14 -18.26 -12.99
N HIS A 2 -14.48 -18.27 -13.29
CA HIS A 2 -13.56 -18.24 -13.34
C HIS A 2 -12.78 -18.03 -13.94
N CYS A 3 -12.61 -17.40 -14.03
CA CYS A 3 -11.83 -16.94 -14.58
C CYS A 3 -10.60 -17.06 -14.28
N ILE A 4 -9.85 -17.46 -14.83
CA ILE A 4 -8.71 -17.62 -14.49
C ILE A 4 -7.82 -17.10 -15.37
N SER A 5 -7.09 -16.20 -15.19
CA SER A 5 -6.11 -15.67 -16.05
C SER A 5 -4.77 -15.76 -15.36
N SER A 6 -3.72 -15.47 -16.04
CA SER A 6 -2.40 -15.45 -15.44
C SER A 6 -2.28 -14.29 -14.47
N ALA A 7 -3.09 -13.26 -14.62
CA ALA A 7 -3.13 -12.19 -13.66
C ALA A 7 -4.11 -12.54 -12.57
N ALA A 8 -3.83 -12.14 -11.36
CA ALA A 8 -4.68 -12.45 -10.22
C ALA A 8 -4.90 -11.19 -9.40
N SER A 9 -5.86 -11.25 -8.50
CA SER A 9 -6.16 -10.15 -7.60
C SER A 9 -6.34 -10.67 -6.19
N ASP A 10 -5.81 -9.94 -5.23
CA ASP A 10 -6.05 -10.19 -3.81
C ASP A 10 -6.56 -8.92 -3.18
N VAL A 11 -7.41 -9.07 -2.17
CA VAL A 11 -8.03 -7.94 -1.49
C VAL A 11 -7.71 -8.02 -0.01
N TYR A 12 -7.26 -6.92 0.58
CA TYR A 12 -6.92 -6.86 1.99
C TYR A 12 -7.53 -5.65 2.64
N LYS A 13 -7.95 -5.81 3.90
CA LYS A 13 -8.31 -4.68 4.74
C LYS A 13 -7.08 -4.35 5.57
N ARG A 14 -6.64 -3.11 5.51
CA ARG A 14 -5.45 -2.65 6.22
C ARG A 14 -5.84 -1.61 7.25
N GLN A 15 -5.13 -1.61 8.38
CA GLN A 15 -5.34 -0.62 9.43
C GLN A 15 -4.00 -0.06 9.84
N VAL A 16 -3.96 1.25 10.10
CA VAL A 16 -2.76 1.92 10.58
C VAL A 16 -3.15 2.76 11.78
N ASN A 17 -2.49 2.52 12.90
CA ASN A 17 -2.78 3.25 14.12
C ASN A 17 -2.41 4.71 13.99
N VAL A 18 -3.02 5.55 14.84
CA VAL A 18 -2.70 6.97 14.88
C VAL A 18 -1.19 7.14 15.05
N GLY A 19 -0.59 7.97 14.22
CA GLY A 19 0.85 8.21 14.25
C GLY A 19 1.68 7.17 13.56
N GLY A 20 1.07 6.07 13.09
CA GLY A 20 1.82 5.01 12.43
C GLY A 20 2.01 5.27 10.94
N ARG A 21 2.97 4.55 10.38
CA ARG A 21 3.19 4.56 8.93
C ARG A 21 3.78 3.23 8.51
N LEU A 22 3.55 2.87 7.27
CA LEU A 22 4.11 1.64 6.71
C LEU A 22 5.47 1.93 6.08
N SER A 23 6.19 0.88 5.70
CA SER A 23 7.49 1.05 5.09
C SER A 23 7.37 1.73 3.73
N TYR A 24 8.41 2.44 3.33
CA TYR A 24 8.52 2.98 1.99
C TYR A 24 9.06 1.87 1.09
N GLN A 25 8.28 1.45 0.11
CA GLN A 25 8.58 0.22 -0.61
C GLN A 25 8.04 0.28 -2.04
N TYR A 26 8.46 -0.67 -2.85
CA TYR A 26 7.88 -0.85 -4.18
C TYR A 26 7.82 -2.35 -4.53
N HIS A 27 7.08 -2.65 -5.59
CA HIS A 27 6.92 -4.02 -6.06
C HIS A 27 7.16 -4.09 -7.56
N ASN A 28 7.76 -5.18 -8.01
CA ASN A 28 8.08 -5.35 -9.43
C ASN A 28 7.02 -6.12 -10.20
N HIS A 29 6.15 -6.87 -9.50
CA HIS A 29 5.25 -7.82 -10.15
C HIS A 29 3.78 -7.57 -9.83
N ARG A 30 3.45 -6.51 -9.10
CA ARG A 30 2.06 -6.20 -8.78
C ARG A 30 1.84 -4.70 -8.66
N ALA A 31 0.64 -4.31 -9.00
CA ALA A 31 0.16 -2.95 -8.78
C ALA A 31 -0.89 -3.00 -7.68
N GLU A 32 -1.23 -1.86 -7.10
CA GLU A 32 -2.19 -1.79 -6.01
C GLU A 32 -3.16 -0.64 -6.22
N VAL A 33 -4.37 -0.82 -5.71
CA VAL A 33 -5.36 0.25 -5.63
C VAL A 33 -5.83 0.27 -4.20
N TRP A 34 -5.80 1.43 -3.57
CA TRP A 34 -6.23 1.60 -2.18
C TRP A 34 -7.47 2.48 -2.14
N THR A 35 -8.50 2.05 -1.41
CA THR A 35 -9.68 2.85 -1.16
C THR A 35 -9.68 3.20 0.32
N ILE A 36 -9.62 4.47 0.64
CA ILE A 36 -9.62 4.93 2.03
C ILE A 36 -11.05 4.82 2.55
N VAL A 37 -11.21 4.09 3.66
CA VAL A 37 -12.52 3.85 4.25
C VAL A 37 -12.74 4.76 5.46
N GLN A 38 -11.68 4.98 6.25
CA GLN A 38 -11.79 5.78 7.46
C GLN A 38 -10.46 6.49 7.72
N GLY A 39 -10.53 7.71 8.16
CA GLY A 39 -9.36 8.45 8.59
C GLY A 39 -8.76 9.32 7.50
N THR A 40 -7.58 9.85 7.78
CA THR A 40 -6.86 10.73 6.86
C THR A 40 -5.46 10.18 6.68
N ALA A 41 -5.06 10.04 5.44
CA ALA A 41 -3.79 9.43 5.08
C ALA A 41 -2.91 10.39 4.33
N MET A 42 -1.61 10.32 4.59
CA MET A 42 -0.60 10.92 3.72
C MET A 42 0.03 9.79 2.94
N VAL A 43 -0.07 9.83 1.64
CA VAL A 43 0.52 8.83 0.77
C VAL A 43 1.73 9.44 0.07
N THR A 44 2.88 8.78 0.23
CA THR A 44 4.08 9.15 -0.51
C THR A 44 4.14 8.26 -1.74
N LEU A 45 4.24 8.86 -2.90
CA LEU A 45 4.25 8.14 -4.16
C LEU A 45 5.38 8.72 -5.01
N ASP A 46 6.42 7.93 -5.25
CA ASP A 46 7.61 8.35 -5.98
C ASP A 46 8.17 9.68 -5.44
N ASP A 47 8.33 9.73 -4.11
CA ASP A 47 8.92 10.85 -3.38
C ASP A 47 8.05 12.11 -3.33
N LYS A 48 6.77 12.02 -3.75
CA LYS A 48 5.82 13.11 -3.63
C LYS A 48 4.72 12.72 -2.67
N GLU A 49 4.19 13.69 -1.95
CA GLU A 49 3.20 13.44 -0.91
C GLU A 49 1.83 13.96 -1.31
N TYR A 50 0.81 13.17 -1.06
CA TYR A 50 -0.57 13.52 -1.36
C TYR A 50 -1.45 13.13 -0.17
N GLU A 51 -2.39 13.98 0.19
CA GLU A 51 -3.33 13.70 1.27
C GLU A 51 -4.60 13.08 0.72
N TYR A 52 -5.09 12.03 1.38
CA TYR A 52 -6.33 11.35 0.99
C TYR A 52 -7.23 11.17 2.20
N LYS A 53 -8.53 11.26 1.97
CA LYS A 53 -9.55 11.10 3.01
C LYS A 53 -10.49 9.97 2.64
N ALA A 54 -11.38 9.61 3.58
CA ALA A 54 -12.34 8.55 3.37
C ALA A 54 -13.11 8.78 2.08
N GLY A 55 -13.27 7.72 1.30
CA GLY A 55 -13.93 7.76 0.01
C GLY A 55 -13.02 7.97 -1.17
N GLU A 56 -11.78 8.33 -0.94
CA GLU A 56 -10.84 8.58 -2.03
C GLU A 56 -10.05 7.34 -2.37
N VAL A 57 -9.57 7.27 -3.60
CA VAL A 57 -8.89 6.11 -4.16
C VAL A 57 -7.48 6.50 -4.58
N VAL A 58 -6.52 5.65 -4.23
CA VAL A 58 -5.12 5.84 -4.59
C VAL A 58 -4.73 4.73 -5.54
N ILE A 59 -4.09 5.07 -6.64
CA ILE A 59 -3.61 4.08 -7.60
C ILE A 59 -2.09 4.03 -7.50
N ILE A 60 -1.58 2.83 -7.21
CA ILE A 60 -0.15 2.58 -7.06
C ILE A 60 0.30 1.75 -8.26
N PRO A 61 0.95 2.36 -9.24
CA PRO A 61 1.41 1.61 -10.41
C PRO A 61 2.53 0.63 -10.06
N LEU A 62 2.75 -0.31 -10.97
CA LEU A 62 3.86 -1.23 -10.87
C LEU A 62 5.16 -0.44 -10.69
N LYS A 63 6.00 -0.89 -9.78
CA LYS A 63 7.33 -0.32 -9.51
C LYS A 63 7.33 1.08 -8.88
N ALA A 64 6.17 1.68 -8.64
CA ALA A 64 6.12 2.98 -7.99
C ALA A 64 6.46 2.83 -6.51
N LYS A 65 7.33 3.69 -6.02
CA LYS A 65 7.66 3.72 -4.60
C LYS A 65 6.50 4.34 -3.83
N HIS A 66 6.11 3.71 -2.72
CA HIS A 66 4.92 4.17 -2.01
C HIS A 66 5.01 3.90 -0.51
N ARG A 67 4.31 4.73 0.23
CA ARG A 67 4.16 4.60 1.68
C ARG A 67 2.84 5.26 2.06
N ILE A 68 2.18 4.75 3.09
CA ILE A 68 1.01 5.39 3.65
C ILE A 68 1.25 5.67 5.13
N GLN A 69 0.81 6.83 5.59
CA GLN A 69 0.96 7.26 6.96
C GLN A 69 -0.38 7.78 7.46
N ASN A 70 -0.72 7.45 8.70
CA ASN A 70 -1.92 7.97 9.34
C ASN A 70 -1.61 9.34 9.93
N ILE A 71 -2.17 10.39 9.36
CA ILE A 71 -1.98 11.75 9.85
C ILE A 71 -3.23 12.30 10.53
N GLY A 72 -4.24 11.45 10.71
CA GLY A 72 -5.47 11.84 11.38
C GLY A 72 -5.45 11.48 12.86
N ASN A 73 -6.63 11.58 13.49
CA ASN A 73 -6.77 11.31 14.91
C ASN A 73 -7.60 10.07 15.21
N GLU A 74 -7.77 9.21 14.23
CA GLU A 74 -8.46 7.93 14.41
C GLU A 74 -7.74 6.88 13.57
N THR A 75 -8.04 5.62 13.81
CA THR A 75 -7.42 4.53 13.05
C THR A 75 -7.70 4.72 11.56
N LEU A 76 -6.65 4.66 10.78
CA LEU A 76 -6.77 4.71 9.32
C LEU A 76 -7.13 3.32 8.84
N ILE A 77 -8.18 3.21 8.03
CA ILE A 77 -8.61 1.95 7.46
C ILE A 77 -8.71 2.13 5.94
N PHE A 78 -8.08 1.23 5.21
CA PHE A 78 -8.20 1.25 3.76
C PHE A 78 -8.27 -0.18 3.22
N ILE A 79 -8.91 -0.30 2.06
CA ILE A 79 -9.01 -1.58 1.36
C ILE A 79 -7.96 -1.56 0.26
N GLU A 80 -7.12 -2.56 0.26
CA GLU A 80 -6.04 -2.68 -0.70
C GLU A 80 -6.36 -3.80 -1.68
N VAL A 81 -6.38 -3.49 -2.95
CA VAL A 81 -6.54 -4.49 -4.00
C VAL A 81 -5.20 -4.61 -4.69
N GLN A 82 -4.63 -5.80 -4.66
CA GLN A 82 -3.38 -6.10 -5.35
C GLN A 82 -3.71 -6.88 -6.61
N HIS A 83 -3.11 -6.52 -7.71
CA HIS A 83 -3.30 -7.28 -8.94
C HIS A 83 -1.99 -7.33 -9.71
N GLY A 84 -1.73 -8.48 -10.31
CA GLY A 84 -0.48 -8.71 -11.01
C GLY A 84 -0.21 -10.18 -11.18
N THR A 85 1.04 -10.54 -11.33
CA THR A 85 1.45 -11.91 -11.62
C THR A 85 2.05 -12.62 -10.42
N TYR A 86 2.39 -11.88 -9.35
CA TYR A 86 3.05 -12.48 -8.20
C TYR A 86 2.84 -11.61 -6.96
N PHE A 87 2.44 -12.24 -5.86
CA PHE A 87 2.14 -11.53 -4.62
C PHE A 87 3.02 -11.95 -3.43
N GLY A 88 4.09 -12.70 -3.70
CA GLY A 88 4.96 -13.13 -2.62
C GLY A 88 5.72 -11.99 -1.96
N GLU A 89 6.16 -12.22 -0.73
CA GLU A 89 6.89 -11.19 0.02
C GLU A 89 8.22 -10.84 -0.60
N GLU A 90 8.77 -11.73 -1.38
CA GLU A 90 10.03 -11.45 -2.08
C GLU A 90 9.91 -10.28 -3.03
N ASP A 91 8.69 -9.92 -3.44
CA ASP A 91 8.46 -8.79 -4.32
C ASP A 91 8.35 -7.47 -3.56
N ILE A 92 8.49 -7.49 -2.24
CA ILE A 92 8.46 -6.28 -1.44
C ILE A 92 9.88 -5.79 -1.26
N ILE A 93 10.21 -4.66 -1.88
CA ILE A 93 11.53 -4.07 -1.75
C ILE A 93 11.38 -2.84 -0.88
N ARG A 94 11.90 -2.93 0.35
CA ARG A 94 11.73 -1.88 1.35
C ARG A 94 12.88 -0.90 1.29
N ILE A 95 12.55 0.36 1.06
CA ILE A 95 13.52 1.44 0.98
C ILE A 95 13.74 2.02 2.38
N GLU A 96 12.66 2.26 3.11
CA GLU A 96 12.69 2.73 4.50
C GLU A 96 11.69 1.94 5.28
N ASP A 97 12.11 1.41 6.43
CA ASP A 97 11.22 0.59 7.25
C ASP A 97 11.47 0.89 8.72
N ASP A 98 10.50 1.53 9.37
CA ASP A 98 10.58 1.88 10.78
C ASP A 98 10.71 0.65 11.68
N TYR A 99 10.43 -0.53 11.15
CA TYR A 99 10.46 -1.77 11.91
C TYR A 99 11.70 -2.61 11.62
N ASN A 100 12.65 -2.04 10.89
CA ASN A 100 13.95 -2.66 10.60
C ASN A 100 13.88 -3.97 9.82
N ARG A 101 12.80 -4.20 9.09
CA ARG A 101 12.68 -5.43 8.33
C ARG A 101 13.55 -5.42 7.08
N SER A 102 13.83 -4.24 6.55
CA SER A 102 14.60 -4.15 5.31
C SER A 102 16.06 -4.52 5.54
N SER A 103 16.57 -4.37 6.74
CA SER A 103 17.96 -4.67 7.01
C SER A 103 18.26 -6.15 6.97
N GLU A 104 17.24 -6.97 6.97
CA GLU A 104 17.43 -8.40 6.91
C GLU A 104 17.70 -8.88 5.52
N ASP A 105 17.45 -8.09 4.56
CA ASP A 105 17.52 -8.51 3.14
C ASP A 105 18.92 -8.45 2.54
#